data_dd91e03e53d9186c99fa04f11762f658
#
_entry.id   dd91e03e53d9186c99fa04f11762f658
#
_cell.length_a   1.000
_cell.length_b   1.000
_cell.length_c   1.000
_cell.angle_alpha   90.00
_cell.angle_beta   90.00
_cell.angle_gamma   90.00
#
_symmetry.space_group_name_H-M   'P 1'
#
loop_
_entity.id
_entity.type
_entity.pdbx_description
1 polymer ?
#
loop_
_entity_poly.entity_id
_entity_poly.type
_entity_poly.pdbx_seq_one_letter_code
_entity_poly.pdbx_strand_id
1 'polypeptide(L)'
;MKVWSDRRIIDNKAPLDSFSYPLHYGGPAVWEGMRAYVQEDGSCKIFRLKEHVQRLRDSSKIIGYNIPYSNAEIEQACEALVQQNGNKDLYLRPIAYLNVDAESIHGIQTKDLKLDIYCVPIPKLHRNSEKGIRMVVSNVIRAYPQFTMQAKTPANYADITQVQPLLDQTGVQDAFLLDNQGYVVEATVANFFVVKGDVIMTPPNKGSILPGITRRTVAEVLGDSALMFSKYKKVPRVVEKDITKADLYTADCVFLCGTYAEVVKVSEIDGRAIDGDDSYFRIIQTEYSNVVRGRK
;
A
#
# COMPACT_ATOMS: atom_id res chain seq x y z
N MET A 1 -7.76 18.80 -12.47
CA MET A 1 -7.61 18.32 -11.08
C MET A 1 -6.68 19.27 -10.36
N LYS A 2 -6.91 19.48 -9.07
CA LYS A 2 -6.06 20.31 -8.23
C LYS A 2 -4.99 19.46 -7.56
N VAL A 3 -3.82 20.04 -7.36
CA VAL A 3 -2.70 19.50 -6.57
C VAL A 3 -2.30 20.55 -5.51
N TRP A 4 -1.81 20.07 -4.38
CA TRP A 4 -1.18 20.93 -3.39
C TRP A 4 0.34 20.85 -3.59
N SER A 5 0.97 22.01 -3.68
CA SER A 5 2.43 22.14 -3.82
C SER A 5 2.86 23.41 -3.13
N ASP A 6 3.84 23.31 -2.28
CA ASP A 6 4.47 24.44 -1.57
C ASP A 6 3.44 25.41 -0.95
N ARG A 7 2.56 24.92 -0.09
CA ARG A 7 1.47 25.64 0.61
C ARG A 7 0.40 26.27 -0.30
N ARG A 8 0.33 25.85 -1.59
CA ARG A 8 -0.65 26.38 -2.55
C ARG A 8 -1.40 25.23 -3.23
N ILE A 9 -2.68 25.47 -3.52
CA ILE A 9 -3.43 24.57 -4.40
C ILE A 9 -3.40 25.15 -5.82
N ILE A 10 -2.83 24.39 -6.75
CA ILE A 10 -2.62 24.78 -8.15
C ILE A 10 -3.33 23.82 -9.11
N ASP A 11 -3.51 24.22 -10.35
CA ASP A 11 -3.93 23.30 -11.40
C ASP A 11 -2.80 22.31 -11.74
N ASN A 12 -3.18 21.04 -11.98
CA ASN A 12 -2.23 19.98 -12.32
C ASN A 12 -1.65 20.17 -13.73
N LYS A 13 -0.85 21.22 -13.90
CA LYS A 13 -0.10 21.52 -15.13
C LYS A 13 1.33 21.92 -14.83
N ALA A 14 1.78 21.80 -13.58
CA ALA A 14 3.16 22.06 -13.25
C ALA A 14 4.05 21.03 -13.97
N PRO A 15 5.03 21.46 -14.77
CA PRO A 15 5.98 20.53 -15.37
C PRO A 15 6.77 19.81 -14.27
N LEU A 16 7.01 18.52 -14.48
CA LEU A 16 7.94 17.78 -13.65
C LEU A 16 9.33 18.42 -13.81
N ASP A 17 9.97 18.76 -12.70
CA ASP A 17 11.33 19.25 -12.75
C ASP A 17 12.26 18.10 -13.16
N SER A 18 12.81 18.16 -14.37
CA SER A 18 13.72 17.15 -14.90
C SER A 18 15.04 17.05 -14.14
N PHE A 19 15.35 18.05 -13.32
CA PHE A 19 16.52 18.06 -12.44
C PHE A 19 16.22 17.56 -11.03
N SER A 20 15.00 17.06 -10.74
CA SER A 20 14.72 16.52 -9.43
C SER A 20 15.61 15.31 -9.14
N TYR A 21 16.28 15.32 -8.01
CA TYR A 21 17.23 14.28 -7.60
C TYR A 21 16.64 12.86 -7.67
N PRO A 22 15.37 12.63 -7.27
CA PRO A 22 14.77 11.30 -7.37
C PRO A 22 14.65 10.75 -8.78
N LEU A 23 14.55 11.62 -9.78
CA LEU A 23 14.49 11.19 -11.18
C LEU A 23 15.82 10.59 -11.65
N HIS A 24 16.95 11.11 -11.16
CA HIS A 24 18.27 10.64 -11.54
C HIS A 24 18.73 9.43 -10.71
N TYR A 25 18.38 9.36 -9.41
CA TYR A 25 18.97 8.43 -8.47
C TYR A 25 17.95 7.54 -7.73
N GLY A 26 16.66 7.64 -8.06
CA GLY A 26 15.60 6.88 -7.37
C GLY A 26 15.32 7.30 -5.92
N GLY A 27 15.94 8.38 -5.45
CA GLY A 27 15.83 8.94 -4.08
C GLY A 27 16.86 10.05 -3.85
N PRO A 28 16.82 10.78 -2.71
CA PRO A 28 15.88 10.57 -1.61
C PRO A 28 14.47 11.09 -1.91
N ALA A 29 13.52 10.24 -1.69
CA ALA A 29 12.10 10.57 -1.72
C ALA A 29 11.31 9.58 -0.87
N VAL A 30 10.18 10.03 -0.32
CA VAL A 30 9.19 9.19 0.36
C VAL A 30 7.80 9.57 -0.10
N TRP A 31 6.88 8.63 -0.05
CA TRP A 31 5.52 8.89 -0.52
C TRP A 31 4.48 8.08 0.24
N GLU A 32 3.23 8.52 0.16
CA GLU A 32 2.08 7.80 0.67
C GLU A 32 1.03 7.60 -0.40
N GLY A 33 0.20 6.59 -0.17
CA GLY A 33 -1.04 6.41 -0.91
C GLY A 33 -2.18 6.35 0.09
N MET A 34 -3.16 7.22 -0.06
CA MET A 34 -4.34 7.31 0.79
C MET A 34 -5.60 7.28 -0.04
N ARG A 35 -6.70 6.81 0.54
CA ARG A 35 -8.01 6.93 -0.09
C ARG A 35 -8.94 7.77 0.75
N ALA A 36 -9.68 8.64 0.09
CA ALA A 36 -10.85 9.31 0.64
C ALA A 36 -12.10 8.59 0.16
N TYR A 37 -13.02 8.34 1.07
CA TYR A 37 -14.27 7.62 0.80
C TYR A 37 -15.46 8.49 1.15
N VAL A 38 -16.48 8.46 0.28
CA VAL A 38 -17.77 9.03 0.60
C VAL A 38 -18.41 8.20 1.71
N GLN A 39 -18.80 8.90 2.78
CA GLN A 39 -19.47 8.35 3.96
C GLN A 39 -20.98 8.32 3.74
N GLU A 40 -21.73 7.68 4.64
CA GLU A 40 -23.22 7.64 4.57
C GLU A 40 -23.86 9.01 4.70
N ASP A 41 -23.25 9.94 5.43
CA ASP A 41 -23.71 11.31 5.59
C ASP A 41 -23.40 12.22 4.38
N GLY A 42 -22.81 11.66 3.31
CA GLY A 42 -22.38 12.39 2.12
C GLY A 42 -21.06 13.16 2.28
N SER A 43 -20.45 13.17 3.45
CA SER A 43 -19.12 13.72 3.64
C SER A 43 -18.06 12.82 2.97
N CYS A 44 -16.87 13.37 2.71
CA CYS A 44 -15.77 12.58 2.18
C CYS A 44 -14.62 12.60 3.20
N LYS A 45 -14.21 11.42 3.69
CA LYS A 45 -13.16 11.29 4.71
C LYS A 45 -11.98 10.49 4.20
N ILE A 46 -10.77 10.97 4.49
CA ILE A 46 -9.55 10.22 4.21
C ILE A 46 -9.39 9.14 5.29
N PHE A 47 -9.37 7.90 4.86
CA PHE A 47 -9.24 6.77 5.79
C PHE A 47 -7.84 6.76 6.43
N ARG A 48 -7.79 6.74 7.77
CA ARG A 48 -6.57 6.69 8.58
C ARG A 48 -5.53 7.76 8.19
N LEU A 49 -5.98 8.99 7.94
CA LEU A 49 -5.15 10.12 7.53
C LEU A 49 -3.93 10.30 8.45
N LYS A 50 -4.16 10.33 9.77
CA LYS A 50 -3.09 10.54 10.76
C LYS A 50 -2.01 9.47 10.71
N GLU A 51 -2.40 8.22 10.57
CA GLU A 51 -1.45 7.11 10.48
C GLU A 51 -0.65 7.15 9.17
N HIS A 52 -1.25 7.55 8.07
CA HIS A 52 -0.54 7.75 6.81
C HIS A 52 0.45 8.91 6.89
N VAL A 53 0.06 10.05 7.46
CA VAL A 53 0.94 11.20 7.66
C VAL A 53 2.10 10.84 8.59
N GLN A 54 1.82 10.10 9.67
CA GLN A 54 2.87 9.62 10.57
C GLN A 54 3.85 8.68 9.85
N ARG A 55 3.37 7.73 9.03
CA ARG A 55 4.25 6.83 8.28
C ARG A 55 5.06 7.56 7.21
N LEU A 56 4.52 8.59 6.56
CA LEU A 56 5.28 9.46 5.67
C LEU A 56 6.46 10.11 6.42
N ARG A 57 6.20 10.63 7.62
CA ARG A 57 7.22 11.21 8.50
C ARG A 57 8.27 10.19 8.94
N ASP A 58 7.84 9.01 9.35
CA ASP A 58 8.74 7.95 9.78
C ASP A 58 9.60 7.45 8.61
N SER A 59 9.03 7.31 7.43
CA SER A 59 9.77 6.98 6.20
C SER A 59 10.85 8.03 5.90
N SER A 60 10.52 9.31 6.03
CA SER A 60 11.47 10.41 5.84
C SER A 60 12.63 10.35 6.84
N LYS A 61 12.32 10.11 8.12
CA LYS A 61 13.36 9.95 9.17
C LYS A 61 14.25 8.74 8.91
N ILE A 62 13.70 7.59 8.48
CA ILE A 62 14.46 6.38 8.18
C ILE A 62 15.50 6.66 7.09
N ILE A 63 15.15 7.40 6.05
CA ILE A 63 16.11 7.75 4.98
C ILE A 63 17.00 8.96 5.33
N GLY A 64 16.86 9.54 6.53
CA GLY A 64 17.73 10.60 7.05
C GLY A 64 17.40 12.02 6.54
N TYR A 65 16.16 12.25 6.08
CA TYR A 65 15.71 13.54 5.56
C TYR A 65 14.55 14.11 6.38
N ASN A 66 14.29 15.41 6.22
CA ASN A 66 13.25 16.13 6.93
C ASN A 66 12.13 16.57 5.97
N ILE A 67 10.89 16.54 6.46
CA ILE A 67 9.74 17.16 5.79
C ILE A 67 9.43 18.45 6.56
N PRO A 68 9.66 19.66 6.00
CA PRO A 68 9.58 20.93 6.73
C PRO A 68 8.14 21.43 6.93
N TYR A 69 7.20 20.52 7.08
CA TYR A 69 5.79 20.77 7.36
C TYR A 69 5.37 19.95 8.57
N SER A 70 4.58 20.50 9.47
CA SER A 70 4.02 19.74 10.59
C SER A 70 3.00 18.69 10.11
N ASN A 71 2.71 17.68 10.93
CA ASN A 71 1.66 16.71 10.62
C ASN A 71 0.31 17.40 10.38
N ALA A 72 -0.03 18.41 11.20
CA ALA A 72 -1.27 19.16 11.06
C ALA A 72 -1.35 19.91 9.72
N GLU A 73 -0.27 20.53 9.25
CA GLU A 73 -0.24 21.18 7.94
C GLU A 73 -0.47 20.18 6.80
N ILE A 74 0.15 18.98 6.88
CA ILE A 74 -0.03 17.93 5.86
C ILE A 74 -1.45 17.40 5.88
N GLU A 75 -2.01 17.14 7.06
CA GLU A 75 -3.40 16.69 7.22
C GLU A 75 -4.39 17.71 6.65
N GLN A 76 -4.25 18.98 7.01
CA GLN A 76 -5.09 20.07 6.49
C GLN A 76 -4.96 20.22 4.96
N ALA A 77 -3.75 20.12 4.41
CA ALA A 77 -3.53 20.14 2.97
C ALA A 77 -4.25 19.00 2.24
N CYS A 78 -4.21 17.78 2.80
CA CYS A 78 -4.91 16.63 2.25
C CYS A 78 -6.43 16.83 2.28
N GLU A 79 -7.00 17.30 3.39
CA GLU A 79 -8.43 17.55 3.56
C GLU A 79 -8.92 18.66 2.62
N ALA A 80 -8.19 19.79 2.55
CA ALA A 80 -8.50 20.88 1.64
C ALA A 80 -8.48 20.42 0.18
N LEU A 81 -7.53 19.56 -0.19
CA LEU A 81 -7.43 19.02 -1.53
C LEU A 81 -8.60 18.11 -1.89
N VAL A 82 -9.09 17.28 -0.95
CA VAL A 82 -10.32 16.49 -1.14
C VAL A 82 -11.52 17.38 -1.38
N GLN A 83 -11.71 18.41 -0.56
CA GLN A 83 -12.82 19.37 -0.72
C GLN A 83 -12.79 20.06 -2.08
N GLN A 84 -11.61 20.48 -2.55
CA GLN A 84 -11.43 21.17 -3.84
C GLN A 84 -11.67 20.25 -5.07
N ASN A 85 -11.53 18.94 -4.92
CA ASN A 85 -11.72 17.96 -5.98
C ASN A 85 -13.14 17.34 -5.97
N GLY A 86 -14.02 17.78 -5.06
CA GLY A 86 -15.40 17.35 -4.91
C GLY A 86 -15.55 16.07 -4.07
N ASN A 87 -16.71 15.95 -3.43
CA ASN A 87 -17.03 14.83 -2.54
C ASN A 87 -17.29 13.54 -3.32
N LYS A 88 -16.22 12.82 -3.65
CA LYS A 88 -16.24 11.52 -4.32
C LYS A 88 -15.08 10.68 -3.84
N ASP A 89 -15.11 9.39 -4.10
CA ASP A 89 -13.99 8.50 -3.80
C ASP A 89 -12.73 8.95 -4.56
N LEU A 90 -11.66 9.26 -3.82
CA LEU A 90 -10.43 9.83 -4.34
C LEU A 90 -9.21 9.04 -3.84
N TYR A 91 -8.16 9.03 -4.66
CA TYR A 91 -6.84 8.57 -4.27
C TYR A 91 -5.90 9.76 -4.13
N LEU A 92 -5.25 9.89 -2.98
CA LEU A 92 -4.27 10.92 -2.70
C LEU A 92 -2.87 10.32 -2.65
N ARG A 93 -1.91 11.05 -3.18
CA ARG A 93 -0.49 10.68 -3.13
C ARG A 93 0.36 11.88 -2.69
N PRO A 94 0.59 12.04 -1.39
CA PRO A 94 1.70 12.87 -0.93
C PRO A 94 3.02 12.25 -1.37
N ILE A 95 3.90 13.09 -1.91
CA ILE A 95 5.28 12.73 -2.23
C ILE A 95 6.20 13.82 -1.71
N ALA A 96 7.13 13.45 -0.85
CA ALA A 96 8.18 14.33 -0.38
C ALA A 96 9.51 13.89 -1.02
N TYR A 97 10.19 14.82 -1.67
CA TYR A 97 11.38 14.51 -2.47
C TYR A 97 12.40 15.64 -2.39
N LEU A 98 13.66 15.27 -2.56
CA LEU A 98 14.74 16.25 -2.65
C LEU A 98 14.65 16.96 -4.00
N ASN A 99 14.42 18.26 -3.95
CA ASN A 99 14.47 19.13 -5.10
C ASN A 99 15.76 19.94 -5.01
N VAL A 100 16.71 19.65 -5.89
CA VAL A 100 17.98 20.38 -6.02
C VAL A 100 18.07 20.96 -7.42
N ASP A 101 18.73 22.10 -7.53
CA ASP A 101 19.07 22.65 -8.83
C ASP A 101 20.19 21.84 -9.50
N ALA A 102 20.41 22.08 -10.79
CA ALA A 102 21.41 21.37 -11.57
C ALA A 102 22.84 21.52 -11.04
N GLU A 103 23.13 22.62 -10.36
CA GLU A 103 24.47 22.91 -9.82
C GLU A 103 24.72 22.11 -8.54
N SER A 104 23.67 21.74 -7.81
CA SER A 104 23.73 21.03 -6.53
C SER A 104 23.66 19.51 -6.64
N ILE A 105 23.62 18.96 -7.85
CA ILE A 105 23.39 17.51 -8.05
C ILE A 105 24.46 16.62 -7.39
N HIS A 106 25.68 17.11 -7.26
CA HIS A 106 26.81 16.42 -6.63
C HIS A 106 27.14 16.93 -5.22
N GLY A 107 26.46 17.95 -4.74
CA GLY A 107 26.72 18.57 -3.44
C GLY A 107 25.43 18.87 -2.66
N ILE A 108 24.74 17.83 -2.19
CA ILE A 108 23.50 17.99 -1.43
C ILE A 108 23.79 18.76 -0.14
N GLN A 109 23.33 20.01 -0.07
CA GLN A 109 23.52 20.88 1.10
C GLN A 109 22.30 20.92 2.03
N THR A 110 21.12 20.46 1.57
CA THR A 110 19.89 20.44 2.36
C THR A 110 19.41 19.03 2.65
N LYS A 111 18.77 18.86 3.81
CA LYS A 111 18.03 17.63 4.16
C LYS A 111 16.52 17.86 4.15
N ASP A 112 16.04 19.01 3.72
CA ASP A 112 14.64 19.35 3.66
C ASP A 112 14.04 18.90 2.32
N LEU A 113 13.00 18.09 2.39
CA LEU A 113 12.27 17.60 1.23
C LEU A 113 11.16 18.59 0.84
N LYS A 114 11.00 18.84 -0.44
CA LYS A 114 9.78 19.45 -0.99
C LYS A 114 8.64 18.47 -0.89
N LEU A 115 7.43 18.96 -0.62
CA LEU A 115 6.22 18.13 -0.55
C LEU A 115 5.21 18.58 -1.59
N ASP A 116 4.75 17.63 -2.41
CA ASP A 116 3.60 17.77 -3.30
C ASP A 116 2.56 16.71 -2.96
N ILE A 117 1.28 17.05 -3.10
CA ILE A 117 0.16 16.13 -2.86
C ILE A 117 -0.72 16.09 -4.11
N TYR A 118 -0.79 14.93 -4.74
CA TYR A 118 -1.68 14.67 -5.87
C TYR A 118 -3.00 14.09 -5.38
N CYS A 119 -4.09 14.45 -6.07
CA CYS A 119 -5.42 13.91 -5.82
C CYS A 119 -6.06 13.52 -7.15
N VAL A 120 -6.42 12.24 -7.30
CA VAL A 120 -6.98 11.69 -8.53
C VAL A 120 -8.20 10.82 -8.22
N PRO A 121 -9.14 10.63 -9.17
CA PRO A 121 -10.17 9.61 -9.03
C PRO A 121 -9.53 8.24 -8.80
N ILE A 122 -10.17 7.39 -7.99
CA ILE A 122 -9.62 6.06 -7.72
C ILE A 122 -9.52 5.28 -9.04
N PRO A 123 -8.31 4.80 -9.40
CA PRO A 123 -8.14 3.99 -10.59
C PRO A 123 -8.94 2.69 -10.49
N LYS A 124 -9.54 2.26 -11.59
CA LYS A 124 -10.35 1.02 -11.67
C LYS A 124 -9.48 -0.26 -11.79
N LEU A 125 -8.28 -0.29 -11.22
CA LEU A 125 -7.43 -1.46 -11.28
C LEU A 125 -7.93 -2.54 -10.29
N HIS A 126 -8.01 -3.77 -10.75
CA HIS A 126 -8.40 -4.98 -9.99
C HIS A 126 -9.81 -5.00 -9.36
N ARG A 127 -10.60 -3.94 -9.47
CA ARG A 127 -11.98 -3.89 -8.92
C ARG A 127 -12.96 -4.86 -9.59
N ASN A 128 -12.62 -5.41 -10.75
CA ASN A 128 -13.55 -6.18 -11.57
C ASN A 128 -13.27 -7.67 -11.59
N SER A 129 -12.35 -8.20 -10.76
CA SER A 129 -12.24 -9.65 -10.74
C SER A 129 -13.01 -10.19 -9.53
N GLU A 130 -14.33 -10.32 -9.68
CA GLU A 130 -15.11 -11.24 -8.85
C GLU A 130 -14.47 -12.64 -8.81
N LYS A 131 -13.68 -12.95 -9.83
CA LYS A 131 -12.89 -14.18 -9.98
C LYS A 131 -11.54 -14.18 -9.28
N GLY A 132 -11.09 -13.03 -8.75
CA GLY A 132 -9.74 -12.87 -8.20
C GLY A 132 -8.67 -12.59 -9.27
N ILE A 133 -7.43 -12.38 -8.84
CA ILE A 133 -6.26 -12.13 -9.72
C ILE A 133 -5.38 -13.37 -9.79
N ARG A 134 -4.67 -13.54 -10.90
CA ARG A 134 -3.66 -14.58 -11.08
C ARG A 134 -2.29 -14.00 -10.74
N MET A 135 -1.46 -14.78 -10.05
CA MET A 135 -0.15 -14.36 -9.59
C MET A 135 0.93 -15.42 -9.91
N VAL A 136 2.16 -15.01 -9.86
CA VAL A 136 3.34 -15.89 -9.87
C VAL A 136 4.19 -15.62 -8.63
N VAL A 137 5.02 -16.59 -8.25
CA VAL A 137 6.10 -16.33 -7.28
C VAL A 137 7.37 -16.00 -8.05
N SER A 138 7.81 -14.74 -7.95
CA SER A 138 9.01 -14.25 -8.60
C SER A 138 10.27 -14.75 -7.88
N ASN A 139 11.37 -14.88 -8.64
CA ASN A 139 12.71 -15.09 -8.05
C ASN A 139 13.39 -13.76 -7.65
N VAL A 140 12.74 -12.62 -7.86
CA VAL A 140 13.26 -11.32 -7.42
C VAL A 140 13.21 -11.26 -5.89
N ILE A 141 14.36 -10.97 -5.29
CA ILE A 141 14.49 -10.83 -3.84
C ILE A 141 14.19 -9.38 -3.48
N ARG A 142 13.05 -9.15 -2.81
CA ARG A 142 12.66 -7.81 -2.32
C ARG A 142 13.48 -7.38 -1.12
N ALA A 143 13.72 -8.30 -0.23
CA ALA A 143 14.19 -7.97 1.08
C ALA A 143 15.56 -8.57 1.35
N TYR A 144 16.58 -7.78 1.16
CA TYR A 144 17.66 -7.82 2.13
C TYR A 144 17.14 -7.12 3.40
N PRO A 145 17.42 -7.62 4.62
CA PRO A 145 16.97 -6.99 5.87
C PRO A 145 17.67 -5.64 6.06
N GLN A 146 17.30 -4.66 5.25
CA GLN A 146 17.78 -3.30 5.30
C GLN A 146 16.71 -2.45 5.99
N PHE A 147 17.12 -1.59 6.89
CA PHE A 147 16.21 -0.68 7.61
C PHE A 147 15.31 0.14 6.68
N THR A 148 15.75 0.39 5.45
CA THR A 148 15.00 1.15 4.45
C THR A 148 13.73 0.45 3.96
N MET A 149 13.60 -0.89 4.08
CA MET A 149 12.41 -1.60 3.61
C MET A 149 11.13 -1.19 4.37
N GLN A 150 11.27 -0.70 5.60
CA GLN A 150 10.16 -0.15 6.36
C GLN A 150 9.78 1.28 5.96
N ALA A 151 10.62 1.95 5.17
CA ALA A 151 10.30 3.26 4.60
C ALA A 151 9.56 3.11 3.27
N LYS A 152 8.52 3.92 3.06
CA LYS A 152 7.82 3.98 1.79
C LYS A 152 8.56 4.92 0.84
N THR A 153 9.68 4.43 0.27
CA THR A 153 10.55 5.16 -0.66
C THR A 153 10.47 4.57 -2.06
N PRO A 154 10.56 5.37 -3.15
CA PRO A 154 10.59 4.87 -4.52
C PRO A 154 11.66 3.81 -4.79
N ALA A 155 12.82 3.90 -4.14
CA ALA A 155 13.90 2.92 -4.28
C ALA A 155 13.45 1.48 -3.96
N ASN A 156 12.55 1.30 -3.01
CA ASN A 156 12.01 -0.01 -2.64
C ASN A 156 11.00 -0.58 -3.65
N TYR A 157 10.71 0.14 -4.74
CA TYR A 157 9.80 -0.29 -5.82
C TYR A 157 10.54 -0.57 -7.14
N ALA A 158 11.87 -0.53 -7.13
CA ALA A 158 12.69 -0.90 -8.30
C ALA A 158 12.51 -2.37 -8.69
N ASP A 159 12.15 -3.23 -7.76
CA ASP A 159 11.79 -4.63 -7.97
C ASP A 159 10.60 -4.82 -8.92
N ILE A 160 9.65 -3.88 -8.97
CA ILE A 160 8.54 -3.90 -9.94
C ILE A 160 9.07 -3.94 -11.37
N THR A 161 10.09 -3.14 -11.67
CA THR A 161 10.71 -3.11 -13.00
C THR A 161 11.37 -4.45 -13.33
N GLN A 162 11.96 -5.12 -12.34
CA GLN A 162 12.58 -6.44 -12.52
C GLN A 162 11.55 -7.57 -12.71
N VAL A 163 10.38 -7.43 -12.10
CA VAL A 163 9.27 -8.40 -12.19
C VAL A 163 8.47 -8.25 -13.50
N GLN A 164 8.40 -7.04 -14.05
CA GLN A 164 7.54 -6.73 -15.20
C GLN A 164 7.71 -7.69 -16.39
N PRO A 165 8.93 -8.07 -16.82
CA PRO A 165 9.09 -9.04 -17.92
C PRO A 165 8.43 -10.40 -17.62
N LEU A 166 8.46 -10.85 -16.35
CA LEU A 166 7.80 -12.09 -15.95
C LEU A 166 6.27 -11.97 -16.02
N LEU A 167 5.71 -10.83 -15.60
CA LEU A 167 4.28 -10.56 -15.70
C LEU A 167 3.83 -10.54 -17.17
N ASP A 168 4.59 -9.87 -18.03
CA ASP A 168 4.30 -9.77 -19.46
C ASP A 168 4.34 -11.15 -20.12
N GLN A 169 5.33 -11.98 -19.80
CA GLN A 169 5.48 -13.33 -20.34
C GLN A 169 4.37 -14.27 -19.88
N THR A 170 3.93 -14.19 -18.64
CA THR A 170 2.94 -15.10 -18.04
C THR A 170 1.51 -14.60 -18.18
N GLY A 171 1.32 -13.30 -18.45
CA GLY A 171 0.00 -12.65 -18.53
C GLY A 171 -0.76 -12.64 -17.21
N VAL A 172 -0.06 -12.74 -16.07
CA VAL A 172 -0.64 -12.60 -14.72
C VAL A 172 -0.62 -11.15 -14.26
N GLN A 173 -1.37 -10.84 -13.20
CA GLN A 173 -1.60 -9.46 -12.80
C GLN A 173 -0.59 -8.93 -11.78
N ASP A 174 0.03 -9.80 -10.97
CA ASP A 174 1.00 -9.41 -9.95
C ASP A 174 1.91 -10.60 -9.59
N ALA A 175 2.93 -10.35 -8.79
CA ALA A 175 3.85 -11.37 -8.32
C ALA A 175 4.11 -11.27 -6.82
N PHE A 176 4.29 -12.42 -6.19
CA PHE A 176 4.90 -12.51 -4.86
C PHE A 176 6.41 -12.40 -4.93
N LEU A 177 6.99 -11.71 -3.97
CA LEU A 177 8.42 -11.49 -3.83
C LEU A 177 8.96 -12.28 -2.64
N LEU A 178 10.22 -12.64 -2.70
CA LEU A 178 10.88 -13.46 -1.70
C LEU A 178 11.84 -12.61 -0.86
N ASP A 179 12.15 -13.08 0.34
CA ASP A 179 13.34 -12.65 1.07
C ASP A 179 14.57 -13.50 0.69
N ASN A 180 15.71 -13.16 1.30
CA ASN A 180 16.98 -13.86 1.07
C ASN A 180 17.01 -15.29 1.64
N GLN A 181 16.01 -15.71 2.39
CA GLN A 181 15.86 -17.09 2.91
C GLN A 181 14.85 -17.90 2.06
N GLY A 182 14.23 -17.27 1.06
CA GLY A 182 13.25 -17.90 0.17
C GLY A 182 11.82 -17.90 0.71
N TYR A 183 11.54 -17.17 1.79
CA TYR A 183 10.17 -16.95 2.26
C TYR A 183 9.45 -15.89 1.43
N VAL A 184 8.16 -16.07 1.26
CA VAL A 184 7.29 -15.12 0.57
C VAL A 184 6.94 -13.98 1.52
N VAL A 185 7.29 -12.73 1.16
CA VAL A 185 7.18 -11.60 2.07
C VAL A 185 6.09 -10.60 1.70
N GLU A 186 5.96 -10.24 0.43
CA GLU A 186 4.95 -9.28 -0.07
C GLU A 186 4.60 -9.59 -1.53
N ALA A 187 3.53 -8.99 -2.05
CA ALA A 187 3.37 -8.76 -3.48
C ALA A 187 4.11 -7.47 -3.89
N THR A 188 4.13 -7.12 -5.18
CA THR A 188 4.90 -5.96 -5.66
C THR A 188 4.50 -4.66 -4.96
N VAL A 189 3.22 -4.48 -4.63
CA VAL A 189 2.67 -3.24 -4.03
C VAL A 189 1.70 -3.49 -2.86
N ALA A 190 1.60 -4.71 -2.35
CA ALA A 190 0.60 -5.10 -1.36
C ALA A 190 1.13 -6.14 -0.37
N ASN A 191 0.65 -6.09 0.87
CA ASN A 191 0.77 -7.20 1.80
C ASN A 191 -0.23 -8.30 1.45
N PHE A 192 -0.13 -9.47 2.09
CA PHE A 192 -1.05 -10.57 1.83
C PHE A 192 -1.34 -11.41 3.08
N PHE A 193 -2.42 -12.17 2.99
CA PHE A 193 -2.83 -13.16 3.96
C PHE A 193 -3.07 -14.50 3.29
N VAL A 194 -2.80 -15.58 4.01
CA VAL A 194 -3.02 -16.98 3.60
C VAL A 194 -3.98 -17.62 4.58
N VAL A 195 -5.06 -18.20 4.08
CA VAL A 195 -6.08 -18.88 4.88
C VAL A 195 -5.90 -20.38 4.73
N LYS A 196 -5.88 -21.10 5.84
CA LYS A 196 -5.90 -22.56 5.89
C LYS A 196 -6.73 -23.06 7.07
N GLY A 197 -7.92 -23.59 6.81
CA GLY A 197 -8.93 -23.83 7.83
C GLY A 197 -9.26 -22.54 8.57
N ASP A 198 -9.22 -22.58 9.91
CA ASP A 198 -9.46 -21.41 10.76
C ASP A 198 -8.18 -20.63 11.13
N VAL A 199 -7.07 -20.91 10.46
CA VAL A 199 -5.82 -20.19 10.65
C VAL A 199 -5.59 -19.22 9.47
N ILE A 200 -5.38 -17.95 9.81
CA ILE A 200 -5.04 -16.90 8.85
C ILE A 200 -3.61 -16.44 9.13
N MET A 201 -2.75 -16.63 8.17
CA MET A 201 -1.32 -16.36 8.27
C MET A 201 -0.93 -15.13 7.45
N THR A 202 0.04 -14.37 7.92
CA THR A 202 0.64 -13.24 7.18
C THR A 202 2.13 -13.15 7.54
N PRO A 203 3.01 -12.70 6.62
CA PRO A 203 4.42 -12.53 6.94
C PRO A 203 4.64 -11.59 8.12
N PRO A 204 5.60 -11.88 9.01
CA PRO A 204 5.90 -11.05 10.16
C PRO A 204 6.57 -9.74 9.75
N ASN A 205 6.31 -8.68 10.52
CA ASN A 205 6.97 -7.38 10.32
C ASN A 205 8.39 -7.37 10.94
N LYS A 206 9.31 -8.11 10.34
CA LYS A 206 10.72 -8.23 10.79
C LYS A 206 11.68 -7.35 9.97
N GLY A 207 11.19 -6.27 9.32
CA GLY A 207 12.02 -5.40 8.49
C GLY A 207 12.03 -5.75 7.00
N SER A 208 11.42 -6.87 6.60
CA SER A 208 11.38 -7.33 5.20
C SER A 208 10.14 -6.83 4.44
N ILE A 209 9.19 -6.23 5.12
CA ILE A 209 7.92 -5.75 4.55
C ILE A 209 7.63 -4.31 4.94
N LEU A 210 6.81 -3.64 4.12
CA LEU A 210 6.22 -2.37 4.54
C LEU A 210 5.15 -2.64 5.61
N PRO A 211 5.17 -1.93 6.78
CA PRO A 211 4.11 -2.03 7.78
C PRO A 211 2.80 -1.44 7.23
N GLY A 212 2.01 -2.28 6.56
CA GLY A 212 0.81 -1.88 5.83
C GLY A 212 -0.31 -1.41 6.74
N ILE A 213 -0.86 -0.21 6.48
CA ILE A 213 -1.99 0.33 7.23
C ILE A 213 -3.25 -0.49 6.93
N THR A 214 -3.46 -0.90 5.68
CA THR A 214 -4.55 -1.83 5.31
C THR A 214 -4.36 -3.20 5.96
N ARG A 215 -3.12 -3.74 5.99
CA ARG A 215 -2.81 -5.00 6.68
C ARG A 215 -3.20 -4.95 8.16
N ARG A 216 -2.86 -3.85 8.84
CA ARG A 216 -3.26 -3.63 10.24
C ARG A 216 -4.77 -3.57 10.38
N THR A 217 -5.49 -2.85 9.51
CA THR A 217 -6.96 -2.80 9.54
C THR A 217 -7.59 -4.18 9.36
N VAL A 218 -7.09 -4.98 8.42
CA VAL A 218 -7.56 -6.36 8.21
C VAL A 218 -7.31 -7.21 9.45
N ALA A 219 -6.13 -7.12 10.05
CA ALA A 219 -5.79 -7.85 11.27
C ALA A 219 -6.67 -7.43 12.47
N GLU A 220 -6.98 -6.14 12.61
CA GLU A 220 -7.89 -5.63 13.65
C GLU A 220 -9.31 -6.19 13.48
N VAL A 221 -9.85 -6.19 12.25
CA VAL A 221 -11.18 -6.78 11.96
C VAL A 221 -11.20 -8.27 12.28
N LEU A 222 -10.20 -9.02 11.82
CA LEU A 222 -10.10 -10.47 12.09
C LEU A 222 -9.87 -10.79 13.57
N GLY A 223 -9.20 -9.90 14.30
CA GLY A 223 -8.91 -10.03 15.74
C GLY A 223 -10.10 -9.66 16.64
N ASP A 224 -11.15 -9.03 16.11
CA ASP A 224 -12.37 -8.74 16.85
C ASP A 224 -13.23 -10.01 16.99
N SER A 225 -12.90 -10.81 17.99
CA SER A 225 -13.60 -12.09 18.26
C SER A 225 -15.09 -11.91 18.53
N ALA A 226 -15.51 -10.79 19.14
CA ALA A 226 -16.92 -10.52 19.41
C ALA A 226 -17.69 -10.26 18.11
N LEU A 227 -17.15 -9.42 17.23
CA LEU A 227 -17.69 -9.18 15.90
C LEU A 227 -17.75 -10.48 15.09
N MET A 228 -16.64 -11.19 15.01
CA MET A 228 -16.52 -12.42 14.22
C MET A 228 -17.50 -13.49 14.68
N PHE A 229 -17.62 -13.72 15.99
CA PHE A 229 -18.55 -14.71 16.54
C PHE A 229 -20.01 -14.27 16.42
N SER A 230 -20.34 -13.04 16.78
CA SER A 230 -21.73 -12.54 16.76
C SER A 230 -22.31 -12.53 15.35
N LYS A 231 -21.54 -12.04 14.39
CA LYS A 231 -22.00 -11.78 13.03
C LYS A 231 -21.81 -12.96 12.08
N TYR A 232 -20.71 -13.70 12.24
CA TYR A 232 -20.32 -14.74 11.29
C TYR A 232 -20.19 -16.14 11.88
N LYS A 233 -20.28 -16.27 13.22
CA LYS A 233 -20.10 -17.56 13.95
C LYS A 233 -18.74 -18.22 13.67
N LYS A 234 -17.75 -17.44 13.25
CA LYS A 234 -16.39 -17.88 12.96
C LYS A 234 -15.40 -16.95 13.68
N VAL A 235 -14.40 -17.51 14.32
CA VAL A 235 -13.32 -16.77 14.97
C VAL A 235 -12.00 -17.35 14.50
N PRO A 236 -11.30 -16.68 13.55
CA PRO A 236 -10.05 -17.19 13.04
C PRO A 236 -8.91 -16.99 14.05
N ARG A 237 -7.90 -17.84 13.97
CA ARG A 237 -6.62 -17.60 14.61
C ARG A 237 -5.69 -16.86 13.63
N VAL A 238 -5.44 -15.58 13.88
CA VAL A 238 -4.51 -14.78 13.07
C VAL A 238 -3.10 -14.96 13.63
N VAL A 239 -2.13 -15.30 12.77
CA VAL A 239 -0.74 -15.53 13.15
C VAL A 239 0.23 -14.85 12.18
N GLU A 240 1.29 -14.29 12.72
CA GLU A 240 2.45 -13.90 11.92
C GLU A 240 3.39 -15.11 11.80
N LYS A 241 3.73 -15.48 10.57
CA LYS A 241 4.56 -16.65 10.27
C LYS A 241 5.34 -16.41 8.98
N ASP A 242 6.56 -16.94 8.92
CA ASP A 242 7.32 -17.00 7.67
C ASP A 242 6.56 -17.92 6.68
N ILE A 243 6.21 -17.39 5.51
CA ILE A 243 5.36 -18.06 4.53
C ILE A 243 6.21 -18.70 3.45
N THR A 244 6.01 -19.99 3.23
CA THR A 244 6.66 -20.74 2.16
C THR A 244 5.80 -20.77 0.90
N LYS A 245 6.39 -21.14 -0.26
CA LYS A 245 5.61 -21.43 -1.47
C LYS A 245 4.59 -22.56 -1.25
N ALA A 246 4.94 -23.55 -0.42
CA ALA A 246 4.03 -24.65 -0.09
C ALA A 246 2.80 -24.15 0.69
N ASP A 247 2.97 -23.18 1.60
CA ASP A 247 1.83 -22.55 2.30
C ASP A 247 0.88 -21.89 1.31
N LEU A 248 1.40 -21.22 0.25
CA LEU A 248 0.58 -20.62 -0.80
C LEU A 248 -0.17 -21.68 -1.63
N TYR A 249 0.52 -22.73 -2.06
CA TYR A 249 -0.05 -23.76 -2.96
C TYR A 249 -1.07 -24.66 -2.27
N THR A 250 -1.03 -24.75 -0.94
CA THR A 250 -1.95 -25.57 -0.14
C THR A 250 -2.98 -24.74 0.63
N ALA A 251 -3.07 -23.44 0.33
CA ALA A 251 -4.02 -22.53 0.96
C ALA A 251 -5.45 -22.80 0.47
N ASP A 252 -6.42 -22.60 1.36
CA ASP A 252 -7.84 -22.57 0.98
C ASP A 252 -8.16 -21.24 0.28
N CYS A 253 -7.56 -20.15 0.74
CA CYS A 253 -7.68 -18.84 0.13
C CYS A 253 -6.41 -18.02 0.36
N VAL A 254 -6.06 -17.19 -0.63
CA VAL A 254 -5.01 -16.15 -0.52
C VAL A 254 -5.62 -14.83 -0.96
N PHE A 255 -5.33 -13.76 -0.23
CA PHE A 255 -5.77 -12.44 -0.62
C PHE A 255 -4.72 -11.36 -0.33
N LEU A 256 -4.66 -10.37 -1.21
CA LEU A 256 -3.83 -9.20 -1.07
C LEU A 256 -4.55 -8.10 -0.30
N CYS A 257 -3.80 -7.23 0.37
CA CYS A 257 -4.33 -6.02 0.98
C CYS A 257 -3.37 -4.85 0.86
N GLY A 258 -3.91 -3.69 0.53
CA GLY A 258 -3.14 -2.45 0.39
C GLY A 258 -4.07 -1.29 0.02
N THR A 259 -3.62 -0.06 0.23
CA THR A 259 -4.45 1.13 -0.04
C THR A 259 -4.95 1.16 -1.48
N TYR A 260 -4.11 0.74 -2.43
CA TYR A 260 -4.45 0.75 -3.85
C TYR A 260 -5.43 -0.37 -4.21
N ALA A 261 -5.14 -1.59 -3.76
CA ALA A 261 -5.93 -2.79 -4.05
C ALA A 261 -7.17 -2.94 -3.16
N GLU A 262 -7.19 -2.29 -1.98
CA GLU A 262 -8.11 -2.61 -0.86
C GLU A 262 -7.88 -4.06 -0.39
N VAL A 263 -8.82 -4.95 -0.65
CA VAL A 263 -8.70 -6.39 -0.40
C VAL A 263 -9.07 -7.14 -1.68
N VAL A 264 -8.15 -7.93 -2.21
CA VAL A 264 -8.31 -8.64 -3.50
C VAL A 264 -7.97 -10.11 -3.35
N LYS A 265 -8.88 -11.00 -3.80
CA LYS A 265 -8.66 -12.45 -3.83
C LYS A 265 -7.61 -12.83 -4.87
N VAL A 266 -6.76 -13.77 -4.55
CA VAL A 266 -5.90 -14.48 -5.50
C VAL A 266 -6.60 -15.76 -5.93
N SER A 267 -6.78 -15.96 -7.23
CA SER A 267 -7.46 -17.12 -7.80
C SER A 267 -6.51 -18.21 -8.30
N GLU A 268 -5.26 -17.82 -8.61
CA GLU A 268 -4.26 -18.74 -9.16
C GLU A 268 -2.85 -18.28 -8.76
N ILE A 269 -1.97 -19.21 -8.46
CA ILE A 269 -0.56 -18.97 -8.18
C ILE A 269 0.29 -20.00 -8.94
N ASP A 270 1.19 -19.53 -9.81
CA ASP A 270 2.07 -20.38 -10.63
C ASP A 270 1.29 -21.46 -11.41
N GLY A 271 0.13 -21.09 -11.99
CA GLY A 271 -0.74 -22.00 -12.73
C GLY A 271 -1.57 -22.95 -11.86
N ARG A 272 -1.55 -22.80 -10.53
CA ARG A 272 -2.35 -23.62 -9.60
C ARG A 272 -3.53 -22.82 -9.11
N ALA A 273 -4.75 -23.35 -9.29
CA ALA A 273 -5.95 -22.73 -8.76
C ALA A 273 -5.94 -22.69 -7.22
N ILE A 274 -6.44 -21.59 -6.67
CA ILE A 274 -6.69 -21.40 -5.24
C ILE A 274 -8.22 -21.29 -5.09
N ASP A 275 -8.89 -22.40 -4.88
CA ASP A 275 -10.34 -22.56 -4.99
C ASP A 275 -11.00 -23.18 -3.75
N GLY A 276 -10.31 -23.19 -2.61
CA GLY A 276 -10.85 -23.62 -1.33
C GLY A 276 -11.83 -22.62 -0.68
N ASP A 277 -12.10 -22.79 0.62
CA ASP A 277 -13.04 -21.93 1.36
C ASP A 277 -12.55 -20.48 1.44
N ASP A 278 -13.27 -19.58 0.80
CA ASP A 278 -12.97 -18.13 0.80
C ASP A 278 -13.87 -17.33 1.77
N SER A 279 -14.55 -17.99 2.70
CA SER A 279 -15.52 -17.35 3.59
C SER A 279 -14.89 -16.21 4.41
N TYR A 280 -13.67 -16.39 4.92
CA TYR A 280 -12.96 -15.33 5.64
C TYR A 280 -12.61 -14.14 4.74
N PHE A 281 -12.22 -14.38 3.49
CA PHE A 281 -11.99 -13.30 2.52
C PHE A 281 -13.26 -12.46 2.31
N ARG A 282 -14.42 -13.11 2.12
CA ARG A 282 -15.71 -12.41 1.91
C ARG A 282 -16.12 -11.58 3.14
N ILE A 283 -15.88 -12.12 4.33
CA ILE A 283 -16.07 -11.39 5.59
C ILE A 283 -15.20 -10.13 5.59
N ILE A 284 -13.90 -10.28 5.34
CA ILE A 284 -12.95 -9.16 5.33
C ILE A 284 -13.30 -8.13 4.28
N GLN A 285 -13.68 -8.55 3.08
CA GLN A 285 -14.08 -7.63 2.01
C GLN A 285 -15.28 -6.78 2.42
N THR A 286 -16.27 -7.40 3.07
CA THR A 286 -17.47 -6.72 3.57
C THR A 286 -17.12 -5.76 4.71
N GLU A 287 -16.44 -6.26 5.74
CA GLU A 287 -16.14 -5.45 6.92
C GLU A 287 -15.12 -4.33 6.63
N TYR A 288 -14.14 -4.58 5.77
CA TYR A 288 -13.24 -3.54 5.30
C TYR A 288 -14.03 -2.41 4.59
N SER A 289 -14.97 -2.78 3.70
CA SER A 289 -15.83 -1.80 3.05
C SER A 289 -16.69 -1.01 4.04
N ASN A 290 -17.19 -1.64 5.11
CA ASN A 290 -17.94 -0.99 6.17
C ASN A 290 -17.06 -0.01 6.95
N VAL A 291 -15.89 -0.46 7.41
CA VAL A 291 -14.95 0.33 8.20
C VAL A 291 -14.49 1.59 7.44
N VAL A 292 -14.11 1.49 6.17
CA VAL A 292 -13.62 2.65 5.41
C VAL A 292 -14.71 3.66 5.08
N ARG A 293 -15.99 3.26 5.11
CA ARG A 293 -17.15 4.12 4.86
C ARG A 293 -17.91 4.53 6.13
N GLY A 294 -17.38 4.19 7.32
CA GLY A 294 -18.00 4.49 8.59
C GLY A 294 -19.36 3.81 8.82
N ARG A 295 -19.60 2.67 8.16
CA ARG A 295 -20.80 1.85 8.34
C ARG A 295 -20.65 0.99 9.59
N LYS A 296 -21.73 0.87 10.35
CA LYS A 296 -21.80 0.06 11.56
C LYS A 296 -22.26 -1.38 11.29
#